data_8262bec2ad058c7010bb8e966cde73eb
#
_entry.id   8262bec2ad058c7010bb8e966cde73eb
#
_cell.length_a   1.000
_cell.length_b   1.000
_cell.length_c   1.000
_cell.angle_alpha   90.00
_cell.angle_beta   90.00
_cell.angle_gamma   90.00
#
_symmetry.space_group_name_H-M   'P 1'
#
loop_
_entity.id
_entity.type
_entity.pdbx_description
1 polymer ?
#
loop_
_entity_poly.entity_id
_entity_poly.type
_entity_poly.pdbx_seq_one_letter_code
_entity_poly.pdbx_strand_id
1 'polypeptide(L)'
;MNKGELVDAIADKASVTKKQADAVLTAALETIIDAVSSGDKVTLVGFGSFESRERKAREGRNPKTGSKMEIPATKVPAFSAGKLFKEKVAPDSEEE
;
A
#
# COMPACT_ATOMS: atom_id res chain seq x y z
N MET A 1 1.30 -15.75 -2.96
CA MET A 1 -0.07 -15.57 -3.47
C MET A 1 -0.09 -14.41 -4.45
N ASN A 2 -0.66 -14.62 -5.60
CA ASN A 2 -0.77 -13.57 -6.60
C ASN A 2 -2.21 -13.07 -6.65
N LYS A 3 -2.49 -12.13 -7.56
CA LYS A 3 -3.83 -11.55 -7.63
C LYS A 3 -4.89 -12.60 -7.95
N GLY A 4 -4.58 -13.53 -8.85
CA GLY A 4 -5.55 -14.58 -9.20
C GLY A 4 -5.90 -15.45 -8.02
N GLU A 5 -4.91 -15.82 -7.24
CA GLU A 5 -5.15 -16.62 -6.04
C GLU A 5 -5.91 -15.85 -4.99
N LEU A 6 -5.61 -14.56 -4.88
CA LEU A 6 -6.33 -13.70 -3.96
C LEU A 6 -7.81 -13.58 -4.36
N VAL A 7 -8.07 -13.41 -5.66
CA VAL A 7 -9.44 -13.36 -6.16
C VAL A 7 -10.20 -14.64 -5.86
N ASP A 8 -9.55 -15.79 -6.04
CA ASP A 8 -10.16 -17.06 -5.74
C ASP A 8 -10.56 -17.15 -4.26
N ALA A 9 -9.66 -16.75 -3.38
CA ALA A 9 -9.92 -16.79 -1.95
C ALA A 9 -11.04 -15.83 -1.56
N ILE A 10 -11.06 -14.65 -2.16
CA ILE A 10 -12.11 -13.66 -1.89
C ILE A 10 -13.47 -14.19 -2.34
N ALA A 11 -13.52 -14.76 -3.55
CA ALA A 11 -14.77 -15.27 -4.09
C ALA A 11 -15.36 -16.32 -3.18
N ASP A 12 -14.52 -17.20 -2.67
CA ASP A 12 -14.93 -18.26 -1.79
C ASP A 12 -15.44 -17.68 -0.47
N LYS A 13 -14.68 -16.80 0.13
CA LYS A 13 -15.00 -16.23 1.43
C LYS A 13 -16.26 -15.37 1.38
N ALA A 14 -16.44 -14.60 0.30
CA ALA A 14 -17.57 -13.70 0.17
C ALA A 14 -18.77 -14.35 -0.50
N SER A 15 -18.64 -15.59 -0.95
CA SER A 15 -19.71 -16.31 -1.64
C SER A 15 -20.18 -15.57 -2.89
N VAL A 16 -19.22 -15.13 -3.68
CA VAL A 16 -19.50 -14.49 -4.97
C VAL A 16 -18.71 -15.23 -6.04
N THR A 17 -18.99 -14.90 -7.30
CA THR A 17 -18.24 -15.51 -8.39
C THR A 17 -16.84 -14.91 -8.46
N LYS A 18 -15.92 -15.63 -9.09
CA LYS A 18 -14.57 -15.11 -9.29
C LYS A 18 -14.58 -13.84 -10.11
N LYS A 19 -15.48 -13.77 -11.10
CA LYS A 19 -15.61 -12.58 -11.92
C LYS A 19 -16.03 -11.38 -11.10
N GLN A 20 -16.99 -11.59 -10.19
CA GLN A 20 -17.42 -10.51 -9.29
C GLN A 20 -16.33 -10.10 -8.34
N ALA A 21 -15.63 -11.08 -7.76
CA ALA A 21 -14.54 -10.80 -6.84
C ALA A 21 -13.43 -10.02 -7.52
N ASP A 22 -13.09 -10.40 -8.75
CA ASP A 22 -12.06 -9.71 -9.50
C ASP A 22 -12.46 -8.27 -9.80
N ALA A 23 -13.70 -8.06 -10.23
CA ALA A 23 -14.18 -6.72 -10.54
C ALA A 23 -14.16 -5.81 -9.31
N VAL A 24 -14.61 -6.33 -8.17
CA VAL A 24 -14.66 -5.55 -6.94
C VAL A 24 -13.25 -5.25 -6.43
N LEU A 25 -12.38 -6.25 -6.42
CA LEU A 25 -11.01 -6.05 -5.96
C LEU A 25 -10.28 -5.05 -6.85
N THR A 26 -10.42 -5.18 -8.16
CA THR A 26 -9.78 -4.24 -9.09
C THR A 26 -10.27 -2.82 -8.86
N ALA A 27 -11.59 -2.67 -8.71
CA ALA A 27 -12.17 -1.35 -8.45
C ALA A 27 -11.67 -0.76 -7.13
N ALA A 28 -11.56 -1.60 -6.10
CA ALA A 28 -11.07 -1.15 -4.81
C ALA A 28 -9.63 -0.66 -4.90
N LEU A 29 -8.78 -1.42 -5.57
CA LEU A 29 -7.37 -1.05 -5.71
C LEU A 29 -7.23 0.24 -6.51
N GLU A 30 -7.97 0.38 -7.59
CA GLU A 30 -7.92 1.59 -8.40
C GLU A 30 -8.42 2.80 -7.63
N THR A 31 -9.46 2.61 -6.82
CA THR A 31 -10.00 3.70 -6.02
C THR A 31 -8.98 4.16 -4.98
N ILE A 32 -8.27 3.21 -4.35
CA ILE A 32 -7.23 3.54 -3.39
C ILE A 32 -6.09 4.29 -4.06
N ILE A 33 -5.66 3.81 -5.23
CA ILE A 33 -4.58 4.47 -5.97
C ILE A 33 -4.98 5.90 -6.32
N ASP A 34 -6.19 6.08 -6.81
CA ASP A 34 -6.67 7.42 -7.19
C ASP A 34 -6.74 8.35 -6.00
N ALA A 35 -7.25 7.87 -4.87
CA ALA A 35 -7.38 8.69 -3.68
C ALA A 35 -6.01 9.11 -3.15
N VAL A 36 -5.09 8.16 -3.05
CA VAL A 36 -3.75 8.45 -2.54
C VAL A 36 -3.02 9.40 -3.50
N SER A 37 -3.21 9.20 -4.79
CA SER A 37 -2.59 10.07 -5.80
C SER A 37 -3.08 11.50 -5.70
N SER A 38 -4.30 11.69 -5.21
CA SER A 38 -4.87 13.02 -5.02
C SER A 38 -4.53 13.64 -3.67
N GLY A 39 -3.77 12.94 -2.86
CA GLY A 39 -3.38 13.46 -1.55
C GLY A 39 -4.27 13.00 -0.41
N ASP A 40 -5.25 12.15 -0.70
CA ASP A 40 -6.14 11.63 0.33
C ASP A 40 -5.49 10.47 1.08
N LYS A 41 -5.93 10.28 2.31
CA LYS A 41 -5.52 9.13 3.09
C LYS A 41 -6.69 8.16 3.15
N VAL A 42 -6.42 6.89 2.85
CA VAL A 42 -7.46 5.86 2.91
C VAL A 42 -7.22 5.02 4.16
N THR A 43 -8.14 5.06 5.08
CA THR A 43 -8.02 4.33 6.34
C THR A 43 -9.05 3.22 6.40
N LEU A 44 -8.57 1.99 6.60
CA LEU A 44 -9.43 0.82 6.76
C LEU A 44 -9.22 0.30 8.17
N VAL A 45 -10.20 0.53 9.02
CA VAL A 45 -10.08 0.23 10.44
C VAL A 45 -9.71 -1.23 10.65
N GLY A 46 -8.68 -1.46 11.45
CA GLY A 46 -8.21 -2.82 11.74
C GLY A 46 -7.25 -3.37 10.72
N PHE A 47 -7.22 -2.80 9.52
CA PHE A 47 -6.35 -3.27 8.46
C PHE A 47 -5.14 -2.38 8.30
N GLY A 48 -5.37 -1.10 8.08
CA GLY A 48 -4.26 -0.16 7.92
C GLY A 48 -4.69 1.06 7.13
N SER A 49 -3.73 1.87 6.80
CA SER A 49 -4.00 3.08 6.03
C SER A 49 -2.99 3.25 4.93
N PHE A 50 -3.45 3.86 3.84
CA PHE A 50 -2.63 4.18 2.68
C PHE A 50 -2.56 5.68 2.54
N GLU A 51 -1.37 6.20 2.30
CA GLU A 51 -1.19 7.64 2.16
C GLU A 51 0.02 7.91 1.29
N SER A 52 0.13 9.13 0.81
CA SER A 52 1.35 9.53 0.13
C SER A 52 2.24 10.25 1.15
N ARG A 53 3.53 10.03 1.02
CA ARG A 53 4.51 10.71 1.86
C ARG A 53 5.48 11.45 0.98
N GLU A 54 5.84 12.64 1.43
CA GLU A 54 6.82 13.43 0.71
C GLU A 54 8.21 13.04 1.13
N ARG A 55 9.06 12.88 0.14
CA ARG A 55 10.49 12.77 0.38
C ARG A 55 11.12 14.08 -0.02
N LYS A 56 11.84 14.68 0.92
CA LYS A 56 12.47 15.97 0.66
C LYS A 56 13.57 15.82 -0.39
N ALA A 57 13.81 16.89 -1.09
CA ALA A 57 14.96 16.96 -1.97
C ALA A 57 16.24 16.76 -1.15
N ARG A 58 17.19 16.09 -1.74
CA ARG A 58 18.44 15.82 -1.03
C ARG A 58 19.56 15.75 -2.04
N GLU A 59 20.78 15.82 -1.54
CA GLU A 59 21.96 15.65 -2.37
C GLU A 59 22.32 14.19 -2.42
N GLY A 60 22.66 13.73 -3.59
CA GLY A 60 23.19 12.40 -3.79
C GLY A 60 24.52 12.49 -4.51
N ARG A 61 25.06 11.34 -4.84
CA ARG A 61 26.33 11.28 -5.53
C ARG A 61 26.21 10.32 -6.68
N ASN A 62 26.68 10.75 -7.84
CA ASN A 62 26.68 9.89 -9.01
C ASN A 62 27.75 8.82 -8.82
N PRO A 63 27.37 7.54 -8.76
CA PRO A 63 28.35 6.48 -8.50
C PRO A 63 29.38 6.33 -9.61
N LYS A 64 29.09 6.79 -10.82
CA LYS A 64 30.03 6.68 -11.91
C LYS A 64 31.07 7.78 -11.93
N THR A 65 30.67 9.00 -11.64
CA THR A 65 31.56 10.15 -11.73
C THR A 65 31.96 10.69 -10.37
N GLY A 66 31.26 10.32 -9.32
CA GLY A 66 31.52 10.84 -8.00
C GLY A 66 31.04 12.25 -7.76
N SER A 67 30.43 12.87 -8.78
CA SER A 67 29.96 14.25 -8.63
C SER A 67 28.64 14.28 -7.91
N LYS A 68 28.36 15.44 -7.28
CA LYS A 68 27.11 15.64 -6.59
C LYS A 68 25.97 15.80 -7.58
N MET A 69 24.82 15.28 -7.18
CA MET A 69 23.61 15.47 -7.95
C MET A 69 22.49 15.75 -6.99
N GLU A 70 21.52 16.52 -7.45
CA GLU A 70 20.33 16.79 -6.66
C GLU A 70 19.26 15.77 -6.94
N ILE A 71 18.70 15.21 -5.88
CA ILE A 71 17.56 14.31 -5.99
C ILE A 71 16.35 15.14 -5.62
N PRO A 72 15.45 15.42 -6.56
CA PRO A 72 14.34 16.32 -6.27
C PRO A 72 13.35 15.73 -5.28
N ALA A 73 12.57 16.59 -4.67
CA ALA A 73 11.49 16.14 -3.81
C ALA A 73 10.51 15.32 -4.62
N THR A 74 9.97 14.26 -3.99
CA THR A 74 9.03 13.39 -4.67
C THR A 74 8.03 12.87 -3.66
N LYS A 75 7.01 12.20 -4.14
CA LYS A 75 6.01 11.57 -3.29
C LYS A 75 6.04 10.07 -3.52
N VAL A 76 5.83 9.33 -2.44
CA VAL A 76 5.79 7.87 -2.52
C VAL A 76 4.56 7.37 -1.79
N PRO A 77 3.95 6.29 -2.27
CA PRO A 77 2.86 5.67 -1.53
C PRO A 77 3.41 4.93 -0.33
N ALA A 78 2.66 4.93 0.76
CA ALA A 78 3.06 4.25 1.98
C ALA A 78 1.85 3.57 2.59
N PHE A 79 2.10 2.42 3.19
CA PHE A 79 1.08 1.67 3.89
C PHE A 79 1.52 1.50 5.34
N SER A 80 0.61 1.81 6.27
CA SER A 80 0.84 1.59 7.69
C SER A 80 -0.17 0.58 8.19
N ALA A 81 0.32 -0.55 8.69
CA ALA A 81 -0.57 -1.61 9.15
C ALA A 81 -1.32 -1.18 10.41
N GLY A 82 -2.58 -1.58 10.48
CA GLY A 82 -3.38 -1.32 11.66
C GLY A 82 -3.06 -2.30 12.77
N LYS A 83 -3.61 -2.01 13.95
CA LYS A 83 -3.29 -2.80 15.13
C LYS A 83 -3.68 -4.26 14.99
N LEU A 84 -4.87 -4.54 14.47
CA LEU A 84 -5.31 -5.92 14.29
C LEU A 84 -4.43 -6.69 13.32
N PHE A 85 -4.02 -6.02 12.26
CA PHE A 85 -3.12 -6.63 11.28
C PHE A 85 -1.78 -6.97 11.93
N LYS A 86 -1.22 -6.02 12.67
CA LYS A 86 0.07 -6.23 13.34
C LYS A 86 -0.01 -7.37 14.34
N GLU A 87 -1.07 -7.42 15.12
CA GLU A 87 -1.23 -8.45 16.12
C GLU A 87 -1.37 -9.84 15.50
N LYS A 88 -2.02 -9.90 14.36
CA LYS A 88 -2.20 -11.18 13.68
C LYS A 88 -0.87 -11.70 13.13
N VAL A 89 -0.03 -10.81 12.65
CA VAL A 89 1.26 -11.18 12.08
C VAL A 89 2.26 -11.53 13.18
N ALA A 90 2.27 -10.75 14.26
CA ALA A 90 3.24 -10.93 15.33
C ALA A 90 2.54 -10.78 16.68
N PRO A 91 1.86 -11.85 17.13
CA PRO A 91 1.07 -11.74 18.36
C PRO A 91 1.87 -11.40 19.60
N ASP A 92 3.16 -11.69 19.60
CA ASP A 92 4.00 -11.43 20.76
C ASP A 92 4.61 -10.04 20.77
N SER A 93 4.34 -9.26 19.73
CA SER A 93 4.95 -7.95 19.59
C SER A 93 3.94 -6.91 20.01
N GLU A 94 3.73 -6.79 21.27
CA GLU A 94 2.68 -5.93 21.72
C GLU A 94 3.14 -4.58 22.20
N GLU A 95 4.42 -4.37 22.29
CA GLU A 95 4.88 -3.17 22.90
C GLU A 95 4.83 -2.00 22.01
N GLU A 96 4.60 -2.16 20.80
CA GLU A 96 4.40 -1.00 20.05
C GLU A 96 3.10 -1.05 19.45
#